data_d69f15b2bfde21e398f346c964d87fb6
#
_entry.id   d69f15b2bfde21e398f346c964d87fb6
#
_cell.length_a   1.000
_cell.length_b   1.000
_cell.length_c   1.000
_cell.angle_alpha   90.00
_cell.angle_beta   90.00
_cell.angle_gamma   90.00
#
_symmetry.space_group_name_H-M   'P 1'
#
loop_
_entity.id
_entity.type
_entity.pdbx_description
1 polymer ?
#
loop_
_entity_poly.entity_id
_entity_poly.type
_entity_poly.pdbx_seq_one_letter_code
_entity_poly.pdbx_strand_id
1 'polypeptide(L)'
;MPVWCAYLVLYICVFMFGVVIGSFLNVCIYRYPKKESLLKGSHCMECGYHLRWYDLIPLFSFLILRGRCRKCHAKLSLQYPLVEGMNGALYVIVFLANGFNVMSVIYCLLTSALIVLSIIDFRQYIIPDKVNIVILVLGIVATIVDRPQWKEHVIGFFSVSVILLIIYLVTVGRGIGGGDVKLMAVAGLVIGWKACIVAFIVGCIAGSIIHVIRMKISGANHRLALGPYLSMGIWFAMLFSEPIIEWYLRLCGLA
;
A
#
# COMPACT_ATOMS: atom_id res chain seq x y z
N MET A 1 -5.03 -18.64 31.17
CA MET A 1 -3.96 -18.35 30.20
C MET A 1 -3.41 -16.98 30.54
N PRO A 2 -2.10 -16.77 30.54
CA PRO A 2 -1.53 -15.45 30.75
C PRO A 2 -1.93 -14.50 29.60
N VAL A 3 -2.21 -13.26 29.92
CA VAL A 3 -2.74 -12.25 28.97
C VAL A 3 -1.87 -12.11 27.70
N TRP A 4 -0.55 -12.25 27.84
CA TRP A 4 0.37 -12.18 26.70
C TRP A 4 0.18 -13.32 25.68
N CYS A 5 -0.24 -14.54 26.13
CA CYS A 5 -0.55 -15.63 25.18
C CYS A 5 -1.76 -15.29 24.30
N ALA A 6 -2.77 -14.62 24.85
CA ALA A 6 -3.93 -14.20 24.09
C ALA A 6 -3.56 -13.17 23.02
N TYR A 7 -2.73 -12.18 23.37
CA TYR A 7 -2.21 -11.21 22.37
C TYR A 7 -1.36 -11.88 21.30
N LEU A 8 -0.50 -12.83 21.64
CA LEU A 8 0.31 -13.55 20.67
C LEU A 8 -0.57 -14.28 19.65
N VAL A 9 -1.59 -15.01 20.11
CA VAL A 9 -2.54 -15.69 19.22
C VAL A 9 -3.25 -14.69 18.31
N LEU A 10 -3.65 -13.54 18.84
CA LEU A 10 -4.33 -12.49 18.08
C LEU A 10 -3.45 -11.94 16.97
N TYR A 11 -2.17 -11.63 17.24
CA TYR A 11 -1.23 -11.16 16.22
C TYR A 11 -0.91 -12.23 15.17
N ILE A 12 -0.85 -13.50 15.56
CA ILE A 12 -0.72 -14.62 14.60
C ILE A 12 -1.95 -14.66 13.68
N CYS A 13 -3.16 -14.51 14.21
CA CYS A 13 -4.38 -14.45 13.41
C CYS A 13 -4.37 -13.25 12.44
N VAL A 14 -3.96 -12.06 12.90
CA VAL A 14 -3.80 -10.87 12.05
C VAL A 14 -2.79 -11.12 10.94
N PHE A 15 -1.63 -11.70 11.25
CA PHE A 15 -0.63 -12.06 10.26
C PHE A 15 -1.19 -13.01 9.21
N MET A 16 -1.81 -14.11 9.63
CA MET A 16 -2.38 -15.10 8.72
C MET A 16 -3.48 -14.51 7.83
N PHE A 17 -4.34 -13.66 8.38
CA PHE A 17 -5.35 -12.94 7.61
C PHE A 17 -4.70 -12.01 6.56
N GLY A 18 -3.68 -11.27 6.96
CA GLY A 18 -2.90 -10.43 6.05
C GLY A 18 -2.23 -11.23 4.93
N VAL A 19 -1.69 -12.41 5.24
CA VAL A 19 -1.09 -13.33 4.25
C VAL A 19 -2.12 -13.83 3.25
N VAL A 20 -3.33 -14.18 3.69
CA VAL A 20 -4.43 -14.61 2.81
C VAL A 20 -4.85 -13.48 1.86
N ILE A 21 -5.02 -12.27 2.40
CA ILE A 21 -5.28 -11.08 1.55
C ILE A 21 -4.12 -10.86 0.59
N GLY A 22 -2.86 -10.96 1.03
CA GLY A 22 -1.66 -10.83 0.21
C GLY A 22 -1.66 -11.76 -1.01
N SER A 23 -2.16 -12.97 -0.88
CA SER A 23 -2.33 -13.89 -2.01
C SER A 23 -3.31 -13.35 -3.05
N PHE A 24 -4.42 -12.76 -2.61
CA PHE A 24 -5.36 -12.08 -3.51
C PHE A 24 -4.75 -10.83 -4.18
N LEU A 25 -3.89 -10.08 -3.45
CA LEU A 25 -3.20 -8.93 -4.03
C LEU A 25 -2.33 -9.32 -5.24
N ASN A 26 -1.69 -10.49 -5.23
CA ASN A 26 -0.94 -10.99 -6.37
C ASN A 26 -1.83 -11.18 -7.60
N VAL A 27 -3.06 -11.64 -7.43
CA VAL A 27 -4.05 -11.73 -8.51
C VAL A 27 -4.38 -10.33 -9.06
N CYS A 28 -4.59 -9.35 -8.17
CA CYS A 28 -4.86 -7.97 -8.56
C CYS A 28 -3.67 -7.38 -9.34
N ILE A 29 -2.45 -7.50 -8.82
CA ILE A 29 -1.22 -6.98 -9.45
C ILE A 29 -1.03 -7.53 -10.86
N TYR A 30 -1.35 -8.81 -11.08
CA TYR A 30 -1.19 -9.45 -12.38
C TYR A 30 -2.31 -9.10 -13.36
N ARG A 31 -3.57 -9.13 -12.91
CA ARG A 31 -4.75 -9.04 -13.79
C ARG A 31 -5.20 -7.62 -14.08
N TYR A 32 -5.04 -6.68 -13.13
CA TYR A 32 -5.45 -5.29 -13.35
C TYR A 32 -4.81 -4.67 -14.60
N PRO A 33 -3.49 -4.76 -14.79
CA PRO A 33 -2.85 -4.18 -15.97
C PRO A 33 -3.31 -4.81 -17.28
N LYS A 34 -3.69 -6.09 -17.25
CA LYS A 34 -4.16 -6.85 -18.41
C LYS A 34 -5.67 -6.72 -18.67
N LYS A 35 -6.39 -5.98 -17.82
CA LYS A 35 -7.86 -5.87 -17.86
C LYS A 35 -8.58 -7.23 -17.79
N GLU A 36 -7.96 -8.22 -17.16
CA GLU A 36 -8.52 -9.56 -16.98
C GLU A 36 -9.49 -9.59 -15.79
N SER A 37 -10.47 -10.52 -15.85
CA SER A 37 -11.41 -10.73 -14.76
C SER A 37 -10.72 -11.31 -13.52
N LEU A 38 -11.01 -10.74 -12.34
CA LEU A 38 -10.49 -11.21 -11.06
C LEU A 38 -11.14 -12.55 -10.61
N LEU A 39 -12.29 -12.90 -11.19
CA LEU A 39 -13.08 -14.08 -10.82
C LEU A 39 -12.62 -15.38 -11.49
N LYS A 40 -11.76 -15.32 -12.49
CA LYS A 40 -11.22 -16.53 -13.12
C LYS A 40 -10.35 -17.30 -12.13
N GLY A 41 -10.44 -18.63 -12.15
CA GLY A 41 -9.57 -19.51 -11.36
C GLY A 41 -8.08 -19.26 -11.64
N SER A 42 -7.24 -19.46 -10.62
CA SER A 42 -5.79 -19.35 -10.76
C SER A 42 -5.26 -20.60 -11.52
N HIS A 43 -4.31 -20.38 -12.42
CA HIS A 43 -3.69 -21.44 -13.23
C HIS A 43 -2.20 -21.18 -13.41
N CYS A 44 -1.46 -22.23 -13.69
CA CYS A 44 -0.05 -22.13 -14.03
C CYS A 44 0.11 -21.46 -15.39
N MET A 45 0.97 -20.45 -15.49
CA MET A 45 1.19 -19.69 -16.74
C MET A 45 1.89 -20.50 -17.82
N GLU A 46 2.64 -21.54 -17.45
CA GLU A 46 3.40 -22.37 -18.38
C GLU A 46 2.55 -23.55 -18.93
N CYS A 47 1.86 -24.28 -18.06
CA CYS A 47 1.17 -25.52 -18.46
C CYS A 47 -0.35 -25.44 -18.39
N GLY A 48 -0.94 -24.30 -18.02
CA GLY A 48 -2.39 -24.12 -17.88
C GLY A 48 -3.05 -24.92 -16.75
N TYR A 49 -2.27 -25.63 -15.91
CA TYR A 49 -2.83 -26.40 -14.80
C TYR A 49 -3.63 -25.51 -13.85
N HIS A 50 -4.90 -25.83 -13.65
CA HIS A 50 -5.75 -25.14 -12.68
C HIS A 50 -5.31 -25.47 -11.25
N LEU A 51 -4.94 -24.42 -10.50
CA LEU A 51 -4.49 -24.58 -9.11
C LEU A 51 -5.67 -25.02 -8.24
N ARG A 52 -5.42 -26.04 -7.40
CA ARG A 52 -6.39 -26.51 -6.42
C ARG A 52 -6.31 -25.67 -5.16
N TRP A 53 -7.32 -25.73 -4.29
CA TRP A 53 -7.40 -24.92 -3.07
C TRP A 53 -6.15 -25.05 -2.18
N TYR A 54 -5.56 -26.24 -2.09
CA TYR A 54 -4.34 -26.48 -1.30
C TYR A 54 -3.05 -25.93 -1.96
N ASP A 55 -3.06 -25.70 -3.27
CA ASP A 55 -1.97 -25.02 -3.98
C ASP A 55 -2.04 -23.49 -3.78
N LEU A 56 -3.18 -22.99 -3.28
CA LEU A 56 -3.44 -21.58 -3.01
C LEU A 56 -3.24 -21.21 -1.53
N ILE A 57 -2.83 -22.16 -0.65
CA ILE A 57 -2.49 -21.85 0.74
C ILE A 57 -1.23 -20.97 0.73
N PRO A 58 -1.36 -19.67 1.12
CA PRO A 58 -0.27 -18.72 0.94
C PRO A 58 0.95 -19.12 1.78
N LEU A 59 2.14 -18.79 1.31
CA LEU A 59 3.45 -19.13 1.87
C LEU A 59 3.70 -20.64 1.95
N PHE A 60 2.78 -21.41 2.54
CA PHE A 60 2.96 -22.86 2.76
C PHE A 60 3.06 -23.65 1.46
N SER A 61 2.17 -23.38 0.50
CA SER A 61 2.21 -24.07 -0.79
C SER A 61 3.50 -23.79 -1.54
N PHE A 62 4.01 -22.56 -1.50
CA PHE A 62 5.26 -22.17 -2.10
C PHE A 62 6.47 -22.88 -1.44
N LEU A 63 6.48 -22.98 -0.11
CA LEU A 63 7.55 -23.68 0.63
C LEU A 63 7.54 -25.19 0.36
N ILE A 64 6.37 -25.84 0.43
CA ILE A 64 6.22 -27.28 0.20
C ILE A 64 6.60 -27.66 -1.23
N LEU A 65 6.18 -26.85 -2.22
CA LEU A 65 6.50 -27.08 -3.64
C LEU A 65 7.89 -26.53 -4.04
N ARG A 66 8.65 -26.00 -3.09
CA ARG A 66 9.99 -25.40 -3.30
C ARG A 66 9.99 -24.39 -4.45
N GLY A 67 8.94 -23.56 -4.50
CA GLY A 67 8.78 -22.51 -5.52
C GLY A 67 8.57 -23.05 -6.93
N ARG A 68 7.95 -24.21 -7.12
CA ARG A 68 7.72 -24.84 -8.42
C ARG A 68 6.27 -25.25 -8.61
N CYS A 69 5.82 -25.28 -9.87
CA CYS A 69 4.49 -25.79 -10.21
C CYS A 69 4.41 -27.29 -9.88
N ARG A 70 3.29 -27.73 -9.32
CA ARG A 70 3.06 -29.14 -8.98
C ARG A 70 3.06 -30.06 -10.21
N LYS A 71 2.61 -29.59 -11.39
CA LYS A 71 2.47 -30.40 -12.59
C LYS A 71 3.68 -30.34 -13.51
N CYS A 72 4.18 -29.16 -13.86
CA CYS A 72 5.24 -28.99 -14.84
C CYS A 72 6.59 -28.61 -14.23
N HIS A 73 6.66 -28.43 -12.90
CA HIS A 73 7.86 -28.02 -12.15
C HIS A 73 8.49 -26.69 -12.59
N ALA A 74 7.81 -25.90 -13.42
CA ALA A 74 8.24 -24.54 -13.77
C ALA A 74 8.40 -23.68 -12.50
N LYS A 75 9.43 -22.82 -12.48
CA LYS A 75 9.72 -21.93 -11.33
C LYS A 75 8.64 -20.88 -11.17
N LEU A 76 8.13 -20.75 -9.94
CA LEU A 76 7.21 -19.69 -9.56
C LEU A 76 7.98 -18.43 -9.13
N SER A 77 7.43 -17.27 -9.41
CA SER A 77 8.06 -16.00 -9.02
C SER A 77 8.10 -15.84 -7.50
N LEU A 78 9.24 -15.36 -6.98
CA LEU A 78 9.42 -14.98 -5.58
C LEU A 78 8.50 -13.83 -5.14
N GLN A 79 7.91 -13.10 -6.10
CA GLN A 79 6.94 -12.06 -5.79
C GLN A 79 5.76 -12.61 -4.98
N TYR A 80 5.29 -13.84 -5.26
CA TYR A 80 4.14 -14.41 -4.57
C TYR A 80 4.34 -14.46 -3.06
N PRO A 81 5.32 -15.22 -2.53
CA PRO A 81 5.52 -15.30 -1.08
C PRO A 81 5.99 -13.97 -0.48
N LEU A 82 6.67 -13.10 -1.24
CA LEU A 82 7.14 -11.82 -0.75
C LEU A 82 5.96 -10.86 -0.51
N VAL A 83 5.02 -10.74 -1.44
CA VAL A 83 3.82 -9.90 -1.27
C VAL A 83 2.94 -10.45 -0.15
N GLU A 84 2.76 -11.77 -0.08
CA GLU A 84 1.98 -12.43 0.96
C GLU A 84 2.56 -12.16 2.36
N GLY A 85 3.84 -12.45 2.55
CA GLY A 85 4.52 -12.24 3.83
C GLY A 85 4.63 -10.78 4.22
N MET A 86 4.92 -9.89 3.25
CA MET A 86 4.99 -8.45 3.48
C MET A 86 3.63 -7.90 3.94
N ASN A 87 2.52 -8.27 3.26
CA ASN A 87 1.20 -7.81 3.64
C ASN A 87 0.83 -8.28 5.05
N GLY A 88 1.14 -9.54 5.40
CA GLY A 88 0.93 -10.07 6.75
C GLY A 88 1.73 -9.33 7.82
N ALA A 89 3.02 -9.08 7.57
CA ALA A 89 3.89 -8.36 8.50
C ALA A 89 3.44 -6.90 8.69
N LEU A 90 3.10 -6.21 7.61
CA LEU A 90 2.61 -4.82 7.68
C LEU A 90 1.29 -4.71 8.43
N TYR A 91 0.39 -5.70 8.34
CA TYR A 91 -0.83 -5.76 9.14
C TYR A 91 -0.52 -5.83 10.64
N VAL A 92 0.41 -6.70 11.04
CA VAL A 92 0.84 -6.80 12.44
C VAL A 92 1.39 -5.47 12.93
N ILE A 93 2.23 -4.79 12.14
CA ILE A 93 2.79 -3.49 12.50
C ILE A 93 1.69 -2.44 12.68
N VAL A 94 0.67 -2.41 11.81
CA VAL A 94 -0.47 -1.50 11.93
C VAL A 94 -1.19 -1.71 13.26
N PHE A 95 -1.50 -2.96 13.63
CA PHE A 95 -2.17 -3.26 14.90
C PHE A 95 -1.28 -3.02 16.13
N LEU A 96 0.04 -3.18 16.01
CA LEU A 96 0.98 -2.86 17.08
C LEU A 96 1.04 -1.34 17.33
N ALA A 97 1.02 -0.53 16.27
CA ALA A 97 1.11 0.92 16.38
C ALA A 97 -0.22 1.57 16.81
N ASN A 98 -1.34 1.13 16.25
CA ASN A 98 -2.64 1.78 16.43
C ASN A 98 -3.59 1.03 17.38
N GLY A 99 -3.21 -0.16 17.86
CA GLY A 99 -4.07 -1.01 18.68
C GLY A 99 -5.20 -1.69 17.89
N PHE A 100 -6.08 -2.41 18.62
CA PHE A 100 -7.21 -3.13 18.04
C PHE A 100 -8.46 -2.24 17.97
N ASN A 101 -8.63 -1.54 16.85
CA ASN A 101 -9.78 -0.66 16.58
C ASN A 101 -10.18 -0.74 15.10
N VAL A 102 -11.32 -0.13 14.75
CA VAL A 102 -11.84 -0.12 13.38
C VAL A 102 -10.92 0.62 12.42
N MET A 103 -10.26 1.69 12.87
CA MET A 103 -9.31 2.44 12.04
C MET A 103 -8.10 1.56 11.65
N SER A 104 -7.62 0.69 12.54
CA SER A 104 -6.55 -0.27 12.22
C SER A 104 -6.94 -1.21 11.07
N VAL A 105 -8.21 -1.64 11.01
CA VAL A 105 -8.72 -2.45 9.89
C VAL A 105 -8.71 -1.64 8.58
N ILE A 106 -9.15 -0.38 8.63
CA ILE A 106 -9.12 0.53 7.47
C ILE A 106 -7.67 0.72 7.00
N TYR A 107 -6.74 0.93 7.92
CA TYR A 107 -5.31 1.07 7.63
C TYR A 107 -4.69 -0.20 7.04
N CYS A 108 -5.12 -1.38 7.47
CA CYS A 108 -4.71 -2.64 6.84
C CYS A 108 -5.18 -2.74 5.39
N LEU A 109 -6.44 -2.40 5.11
CA LEU A 109 -6.99 -2.39 3.75
C LEU A 109 -6.30 -1.34 2.87
N LEU A 110 -6.02 -0.15 3.43
CA LEU A 110 -5.21 0.88 2.76
C LEU A 110 -3.82 0.34 2.43
N THR A 111 -3.13 -0.30 3.38
CA THR A 111 -1.82 -0.94 3.17
C THR A 111 -1.85 -1.90 1.99
N SER A 112 -2.86 -2.76 1.91
CA SER A 112 -3.06 -3.68 0.79
C SER A 112 -3.24 -2.96 -0.55
N ALA A 113 -4.03 -1.89 -0.59
CA ALA A 113 -4.23 -1.07 -1.78
C ALA A 113 -2.92 -0.38 -2.22
N LEU A 114 -2.14 0.13 -1.26
CA LEU A 114 -0.84 0.76 -1.52
C LEU A 114 0.20 -0.23 -2.06
N ILE A 115 0.21 -1.49 -1.59
CA ILE A 115 1.09 -2.54 -2.13
C ILE A 115 0.75 -2.81 -3.61
N VAL A 116 -0.52 -3.01 -3.94
CA VAL A 116 -0.96 -3.24 -5.33
C VAL A 116 -0.57 -2.07 -6.22
N LEU A 117 -0.87 -0.85 -5.78
CA LEU A 117 -0.54 0.37 -6.50
C LEU A 117 0.97 0.50 -6.73
N SER A 118 1.77 0.31 -5.68
CA SER A 118 3.23 0.44 -5.75
C SER A 118 3.85 -0.52 -6.76
N ILE A 119 3.42 -1.78 -6.78
CA ILE A 119 3.99 -2.78 -7.69
C ILE A 119 3.55 -2.52 -9.13
N ILE A 120 2.30 -2.09 -9.36
CA ILE A 120 1.80 -1.76 -10.69
C ILE A 120 2.52 -0.51 -11.22
N ASP A 121 2.61 0.55 -10.42
CA ASP A 121 3.25 1.80 -10.83
C ASP A 121 4.75 1.61 -11.07
N PHE A 122 5.43 0.83 -10.24
CA PHE A 122 6.85 0.50 -10.43
C PHE A 122 7.13 -0.20 -11.77
N ARG A 123 6.16 -0.97 -12.30
CA ARG A 123 6.31 -1.72 -13.56
C ARG A 123 5.83 -0.97 -14.78
N GLN A 124 4.76 -0.19 -14.65
CA GLN A 124 4.05 0.38 -15.79
C GLN A 124 3.99 1.90 -15.78
N TYR A 125 4.44 2.55 -14.70
CA TYR A 125 4.34 4.00 -14.50
C TYR A 125 2.90 4.50 -14.61
N ILE A 126 1.94 3.69 -14.13
CA ILE A 126 0.51 4.01 -14.16
C ILE A 126 -0.11 3.65 -12.80
N ILE A 127 -0.84 4.59 -12.22
CA ILE A 127 -1.66 4.37 -11.04
C ILE A 127 -3.07 3.97 -11.47
N PRO A 128 -3.56 2.75 -11.16
CA PRO A 128 -4.88 2.29 -11.60
C PRO A 128 -6.00 3.06 -10.88
N ASP A 129 -6.92 3.66 -11.64
CA ASP A 129 -8.07 4.39 -11.08
C ASP A 129 -8.95 3.51 -10.16
N LYS A 130 -9.06 2.21 -10.45
CA LYS A 130 -9.81 1.27 -9.60
C LYS A 130 -9.25 1.15 -8.20
N VAL A 131 -7.92 1.22 -8.03
CA VAL A 131 -7.29 1.21 -6.71
C VAL A 131 -7.58 2.51 -5.98
N ASN A 132 -7.52 3.65 -6.67
CA ASN A 132 -7.90 4.94 -6.11
C ASN A 132 -9.37 4.98 -5.67
N ILE A 133 -10.29 4.33 -6.40
CA ILE A 133 -11.70 4.20 -6.00
C ILE A 133 -11.83 3.39 -4.70
N VAL A 134 -11.07 2.28 -4.56
CA VAL A 134 -11.06 1.51 -3.31
C VAL A 134 -10.58 2.38 -2.14
N ILE A 135 -9.48 3.13 -2.33
CA ILE A 135 -8.96 4.03 -1.29
C ILE A 135 -9.97 5.15 -0.98
N LEU A 136 -10.68 5.67 -1.99
CA LEU A 136 -11.74 6.67 -1.78
C LEU A 136 -12.86 6.12 -0.90
N VAL A 137 -13.32 4.90 -1.16
CA VAL A 137 -14.34 4.24 -0.33
C VAL A 137 -13.84 4.07 1.11
N LEU A 138 -12.59 3.65 1.30
CA LEU A 138 -11.97 3.56 2.62
C LEU A 138 -11.92 4.93 3.31
N GLY A 139 -11.62 6.01 2.57
CA GLY A 139 -11.61 7.37 3.10
C GLY A 139 -12.98 7.85 3.56
N ILE A 140 -14.02 7.54 2.80
CA ILE A 140 -15.42 7.84 3.20
C ILE A 140 -15.78 7.07 4.48
N VAL A 141 -15.43 5.78 4.54
CA VAL A 141 -15.67 4.97 5.75
C VAL A 141 -14.86 5.49 6.94
N ALA A 142 -13.60 5.87 6.76
CA ALA A 142 -12.76 6.46 7.80
C ALA A 142 -13.41 7.74 8.36
N THR A 143 -13.86 8.64 7.49
CA THR A 143 -14.55 9.89 7.88
C THR A 143 -15.85 9.62 8.66
N ILE A 144 -16.57 8.54 8.34
CA ILE A 144 -17.80 8.15 9.06
C ILE A 144 -17.45 7.53 10.42
N VAL A 145 -16.39 6.74 10.51
CA VAL A 145 -15.96 6.09 11.75
C VAL A 145 -15.38 7.11 12.72
N ASP A 146 -14.55 8.03 12.23
CA ASP A 146 -13.96 9.11 13.03
C ASP A 146 -14.76 10.42 12.91
N ARG A 147 -16.04 10.34 13.24
CA ARG A 147 -16.94 11.51 13.17
C ARG A 147 -16.45 12.78 13.89
N PRO A 148 -15.78 12.71 15.05
CA PRO A 148 -15.27 13.91 15.69
C PRO A 148 -14.28 14.70 14.84
N GLN A 149 -13.48 14.02 14.03
CA GLN A 149 -12.41 14.61 13.22
C GLN A 149 -12.73 14.68 11.71
N TRP A 150 -14.01 14.56 11.32
CA TRP A 150 -14.40 14.56 9.91
C TRP A 150 -13.84 15.74 9.09
N LYS A 151 -13.67 16.92 9.73
CA LYS A 151 -13.06 18.09 9.08
C LYS A 151 -11.60 17.85 8.71
N GLU A 152 -10.84 17.16 9.55
CA GLU A 152 -9.44 16.84 9.27
C GLU A 152 -9.31 15.92 8.06
N HIS A 153 -10.21 14.95 7.91
CA HIS A 153 -10.31 14.07 6.76
C HIS A 153 -10.64 14.84 5.47
N VAL A 154 -11.67 15.68 5.51
CA VAL A 154 -12.07 16.48 4.33
C VAL A 154 -11.00 17.48 3.94
N ILE A 155 -10.37 18.17 4.90
CA ILE A 155 -9.24 19.07 4.63
C ILE A 155 -8.07 18.24 4.05
N GLY A 156 -7.85 17.02 4.54
CA GLY A 156 -6.85 16.08 4.05
C GLY A 156 -6.98 15.78 2.56
N PHE A 157 -8.22 15.62 2.08
CA PHE A 157 -8.48 15.42 0.65
C PHE A 157 -7.92 16.56 -0.22
N PHE A 158 -7.98 17.79 0.24
CA PHE A 158 -7.55 18.96 -0.52
C PHE A 158 -6.14 19.44 -0.22
N SER A 159 -5.57 19.12 0.94
CA SER A 159 -4.34 19.71 1.49
C SER A 159 -3.14 19.62 0.53
N VAL A 160 -2.77 18.43 0.12
CA VAL A 160 -1.63 18.17 -0.80
C VAL A 160 -2.12 18.10 -2.23
N SER A 161 -3.30 17.54 -2.47
CA SER A 161 -3.82 17.29 -3.82
C SER A 161 -4.05 18.58 -4.62
N VAL A 162 -4.47 19.68 -3.99
CA VAL A 162 -4.66 20.97 -4.67
C VAL A 162 -3.31 21.53 -5.15
N ILE A 163 -2.26 21.44 -4.32
CA ILE A 163 -0.91 21.87 -4.68
C ILE A 163 -0.41 21.06 -5.87
N LEU A 164 -0.56 19.73 -5.80
CA LEU A 164 -0.15 18.84 -6.89
C LEU A 164 -0.98 19.07 -8.16
N LEU A 165 -2.27 19.38 -8.03
CA LEU A 165 -3.13 19.70 -9.15
C LEU A 165 -2.68 21.00 -9.84
N ILE A 166 -2.33 22.02 -9.09
CA ILE A 166 -1.80 23.27 -9.64
C ILE A 166 -0.51 23.00 -10.42
N ILE A 167 0.43 22.23 -9.83
CA ILE A 167 1.68 21.85 -10.50
C ILE A 167 1.37 21.04 -11.78
N TYR A 168 0.45 20.09 -11.72
CA TYR A 168 0.02 19.28 -12.87
C TYR A 168 -0.51 20.18 -14.01
N LEU A 169 -1.39 21.14 -13.70
CA LEU A 169 -1.97 22.05 -14.69
C LEU A 169 -0.91 23.00 -15.30
N VAL A 170 -0.07 23.59 -14.47
CA VAL A 170 0.99 24.51 -14.92
C VAL A 170 2.03 23.79 -15.78
N THR A 171 2.39 22.56 -15.43
CA THR A 171 3.38 21.76 -16.19
C THR A 171 2.76 20.97 -17.33
N VAL A 172 1.44 21.05 -17.53
CA VAL A 172 0.68 20.28 -18.54
C VAL A 172 0.98 18.77 -18.39
N GLY A 173 1.03 18.29 -17.14
CA GLY A 173 1.28 16.89 -16.80
C GLY A 173 2.74 16.41 -17.02
N ARG A 174 3.68 17.31 -17.30
CA ARG A 174 5.09 16.93 -17.49
C ARG A 174 5.87 16.80 -16.17
N GLY A 175 5.43 17.50 -15.13
CA GLY A 175 6.11 17.50 -13.83
C GLY A 175 5.64 16.40 -12.88
N ILE A 176 4.33 16.17 -12.80
CA ILE A 176 3.69 15.22 -11.88
C ILE A 176 2.58 14.47 -12.62
N GLY A 177 2.42 13.18 -12.32
CA GLY A 177 1.36 12.36 -12.89
C GLY A 177 -0.03 12.71 -12.31
N GLY A 178 -1.07 12.73 -13.15
CA GLY A 178 -2.45 12.91 -12.66
C GLY A 178 -2.90 11.80 -11.69
N GLY A 179 -2.27 10.62 -11.74
CA GLY A 179 -2.48 9.53 -10.81
C GLY A 179 -2.00 9.85 -9.40
N ASP A 180 -0.85 10.54 -9.26
CA ASP A 180 -0.28 10.95 -7.96
C ASP A 180 -1.17 11.99 -7.28
N VAL A 181 -1.76 12.91 -8.05
CA VAL A 181 -2.74 13.89 -7.55
C VAL A 181 -3.95 13.19 -6.94
N LYS A 182 -4.52 12.22 -7.70
CA LYS A 182 -5.67 11.42 -7.24
C LYS A 182 -5.30 10.61 -6.00
N LEU A 183 -4.13 9.95 -5.98
CA LEU A 183 -3.67 9.16 -4.85
C LEU A 183 -3.58 10.00 -3.57
N MET A 184 -2.93 11.16 -3.63
CA MET A 184 -2.79 12.03 -2.46
C MET A 184 -4.13 12.59 -1.98
N ALA A 185 -5.07 12.85 -2.88
CA ALA A 185 -6.42 13.25 -2.51
C ALA A 185 -7.14 12.17 -1.69
N VAL A 186 -7.23 10.95 -2.25
CA VAL A 186 -7.98 9.86 -1.59
C VAL A 186 -7.27 9.33 -0.35
N ALA A 187 -5.94 9.33 -0.33
CA ALA A 187 -5.15 8.97 0.86
C ALA A 187 -5.33 10.01 1.97
N GLY A 188 -5.30 11.31 1.63
CA GLY A 188 -5.54 12.39 2.59
C GLY A 188 -6.91 12.31 3.25
N LEU A 189 -7.93 11.82 2.51
CA LEU A 189 -9.25 11.54 3.08
C LEU A 189 -9.22 10.41 4.12
N VAL A 190 -8.29 9.44 3.99
CA VAL A 190 -8.15 8.33 4.98
C VAL A 190 -7.37 8.78 6.20
N ILE A 191 -6.22 9.45 6.01
CA ILE A 191 -5.24 9.71 7.09
C ILE A 191 -5.33 11.11 7.70
N GLY A 192 -6.17 11.99 7.13
CA GLY A 192 -6.28 13.39 7.55
C GLY A 192 -5.15 14.28 7.02
N TRP A 193 -5.33 15.63 7.15
CA TRP A 193 -4.45 16.60 6.49
C TRP A 193 -3.04 16.64 7.06
N LYS A 194 -2.88 16.54 8.38
CA LYS A 194 -1.57 16.58 9.04
C LYS A 194 -0.69 15.41 8.58
N ALA A 195 -1.23 14.19 8.66
CA ALA A 195 -0.56 12.99 8.21
C ALA A 195 -0.31 13.00 6.69
N CYS A 196 -1.22 13.59 5.89
CA CYS A 196 -1.07 13.70 4.45
C CYS A 196 0.14 14.58 4.06
N ILE A 197 0.38 15.69 4.77
CA ILE A 197 1.57 16.53 4.57
C ILE A 197 2.85 15.76 4.91
N VAL A 198 2.88 15.09 6.06
CA VAL A 198 4.02 14.24 6.46
C VAL A 198 4.28 13.15 5.41
N ALA A 199 3.21 12.48 4.95
CA ALA A 199 3.29 11.45 3.91
C ALA A 199 3.94 11.96 2.63
N PHE A 200 3.53 13.12 2.18
CA PHE A 200 4.06 13.74 0.96
C PHE A 200 5.55 14.08 1.12
N ILE A 201 5.93 14.73 2.23
CA ILE A 201 7.33 15.10 2.50
C ILE A 201 8.21 13.85 2.55
N VAL A 202 7.81 12.83 3.32
CA VAL A 202 8.56 11.56 3.45
C VAL A 202 8.65 10.86 2.09
N GLY A 203 7.55 10.80 1.33
CA GLY A 203 7.52 10.20 0.00
C GLY A 203 8.45 10.91 -0.98
N CYS A 204 8.46 12.24 -1.00
CA CYS A 204 9.36 13.03 -1.86
C CYS A 204 10.84 12.84 -1.48
N ILE A 205 11.17 12.86 -0.19
CA ILE A 205 12.55 12.64 0.29
C ILE A 205 13.01 11.23 -0.11
N ALA A 206 12.22 10.20 0.21
CA ALA A 206 12.55 8.82 -0.12
C ALA A 206 12.68 8.62 -1.64
N GLY A 207 11.75 9.15 -2.42
CA GLY A 207 11.78 9.11 -3.88
C GLY A 207 13.03 9.76 -4.45
N SER A 208 13.40 10.94 -3.95
CA SER A 208 14.60 11.65 -4.40
C SER A 208 15.88 10.89 -4.09
N ILE A 209 16.03 10.39 -2.86
CA ILE A 209 17.22 9.64 -2.43
C ILE A 209 17.37 8.35 -3.26
N ILE A 210 16.31 7.55 -3.34
CA ILE A 210 16.37 6.25 -4.03
C ILE A 210 16.56 6.45 -5.54
N HIS A 211 15.95 7.47 -6.13
CA HIS A 211 16.11 7.77 -7.56
C HIS A 211 17.54 8.18 -7.90
N VAL A 212 18.14 9.06 -7.09
CA VAL A 212 19.56 9.47 -7.27
C VAL A 212 20.49 8.26 -7.17
N ILE A 213 20.26 7.37 -6.19
CA ILE A 213 21.04 6.15 -6.03
C ILE A 213 20.88 5.24 -7.27
N ARG A 214 19.64 5.04 -7.76
CA ARG A 214 19.37 4.23 -8.95
C ARG A 214 20.02 4.80 -10.21
N MET A 215 19.99 6.11 -10.40
CA MET A 215 20.68 6.74 -11.54
C MET A 215 22.19 6.50 -11.51
N LYS A 216 22.81 6.61 -10.32
CA LYS A 216 24.25 6.39 -10.17
C LYS A 216 24.69 4.93 -10.38
N ILE A 217 23.86 3.95 -9.93
CA ILE A 217 24.22 2.52 -9.96
C ILE A 217 23.84 1.86 -11.29
N SER A 218 22.66 2.18 -11.83
CA SER A 218 22.04 1.40 -12.92
C SER A 218 21.86 2.20 -14.22
N GLY A 219 22.29 3.46 -14.29
CA GLY A 219 22.03 4.33 -15.45
C GLY A 219 20.53 4.44 -15.78
N ALA A 220 19.67 4.33 -14.77
CA ALA A 220 18.22 4.27 -14.95
C ALA A 220 17.69 5.51 -15.68
N ASN A 221 16.67 5.31 -16.51
CA ASN A 221 15.99 6.40 -17.22
C ASN A 221 15.49 7.48 -16.26
N HIS A 222 15.42 8.73 -16.73
CA HIS A 222 14.95 9.89 -15.96
C HIS A 222 13.49 9.82 -15.49
N ARG A 223 12.73 8.79 -15.87
CA ARG A 223 11.34 8.60 -15.41
C ARG A 223 11.31 7.96 -14.03
N LEU A 224 10.73 8.67 -13.06
CA LEU A 224 10.48 8.17 -11.71
C LEU A 224 9.03 7.71 -11.60
N ALA A 225 8.82 6.46 -11.18
CA ALA A 225 7.53 6.03 -10.64
C ALA A 225 7.40 6.62 -9.23
N LEU A 226 6.58 7.66 -9.07
CA LEU A 226 6.44 8.36 -7.78
C LEU A 226 5.51 7.60 -6.82
N GLY A 227 4.54 6.85 -7.34
CA GLY A 227 3.55 6.11 -6.58
C GLY A 227 4.09 5.21 -5.46
N PRO A 228 5.14 4.39 -5.68
CA PRO A 228 5.73 3.56 -4.62
C PRO A 228 6.27 4.36 -3.44
N TYR A 229 6.88 5.50 -3.71
CA TYR A 229 7.46 6.37 -2.67
C TYR A 229 6.38 7.13 -1.90
N LEU A 230 5.35 7.62 -2.61
CA LEU A 230 4.17 8.19 -1.96
C LEU A 230 3.45 7.15 -1.11
N SER A 231 3.30 5.94 -1.62
CA SER A 231 2.70 4.82 -0.85
C SER A 231 3.47 4.52 0.42
N MET A 232 4.80 4.51 0.36
CA MET A 232 5.66 4.34 1.53
C MET A 232 5.50 5.51 2.50
N GLY A 233 5.45 6.75 2.00
CA GLY A 233 5.20 7.94 2.81
C GLY A 233 3.84 7.91 3.49
N ILE A 234 2.77 7.51 2.78
CA ILE A 234 1.41 7.37 3.33
C ILE A 234 1.40 6.31 4.44
N TRP A 235 1.99 5.14 4.18
CA TRP A 235 2.07 4.08 5.17
C TRP A 235 2.86 4.50 6.42
N PHE A 236 3.98 5.18 6.24
CA PHE A 236 4.79 5.70 7.34
C PHE A 236 4.03 6.76 8.16
N ALA A 237 3.40 7.72 7.49
CA ALA A 237 2.65 8.79 8.15
C ALA A 237 1.45 8.27 8.94
N MET A 238 0.76 7.25 8.43
CA MET A 238 -0.35 6.57 9.10
C MET A 238 0.03 5.99 10.47
N LEU A 239 1.33 5.67 10.68
CA LEU A 239 1.83 5.08 11.92
C LEU A 239 2.54 6.10 12.83
N PHE A 240 3.22 7.09 12.24
CA PHE A 240 4.19 7.92 12.93
C PHE A 240 3.95 9.43 12.78
N SER A 241 2.83 9.86 12.18
CA SER A 241 2.59 11.31 11.97
C SER A 241 2.43 12.07 13.28
N GLU A 242 1.70 11.54 14.26
CA GLU A 242 1.47 12.22 15.54
C GLU A 242 2.78 12.52 16.28
N PRO A 243 3.65 11.53 16.58
CA PRO A 243 4.90 11.81 17.29
C PRO A 243 5.84 12.74 16.51
N ILE A 244 5.83 12.70 15.17
CA ILE A 244 6.64 13.59 14.33
C ILE A 244 6.12 15.02 14.44
N ILE A 245 4.80 15.21 14.37
CA ILE A 245 4.18 16.53 14.46
C ILE A 245 4.41 17.13 15.84
N GLU A 246 4.22 16.37 16.91
CA GLU A 246 4.50 16.82 18.28
C GLU A 246 5.96 17.21 18.48
N TRP A 247 6.87 16.39 17.98
CA TRP A 247 8.31 16.69 18.04
C TRP A 247 8.62 18.00 17.31
N TYR A 248 8.05 18.21 16.11
CA TYR A 248 8.24 19.43 15.33
C TYR A 248 7.66 20.67 16.04
N LEU A 249 6.44 20.56 16.58
CA LEU A 249 5.81 21.67 17.31
C LEU A 249 6.59 22.06 18.56
N ARG A 250 7.13 21.09 19.30
CA ARG A 250 8.03 21.36 20.45
C ARG A 250 9.32 22.07 20.01
N LEU A 251 9.90 21.66 18.90
CA LEU A 251 11.09 22.30 18.35
C LEU A 251 10.82 23.77 17.97
N CYS A 252 9.61 24.07 17.48
CA CYS A 252 9.17 25.43 17.13
C CYS A 252 8.68 26.25 18.34
N GLY A 253 8.63 25.68 19.55
CA GLY A 253 8.11 26.35 20.75
C GLY A 253 6.59 26.57 20.73
N LEU A 254 5.86 25.77 19.94
CA LEU A 254 4.40 25.86 19.76
C LEU A 254 3.63 24.77 20.54
N ALA A 255 4.29 23.90 21.28
CA ALA A 255 3.72 22.82 22.10
C ALA A 255 4.36 22.77 23.48
#